data_5451ad68e81b327eee87ca7a249d5372
#
_entry.id   5451ad68e81b327eee87ca7a249d5372
#
_cell.length_a   1.000
_cell.length_b   1.000
_cell.length_c   1.000
_cell.angle_alpha   90.00
_cell.angle_beta   90.00
_cell.angle_gamma   90.00
#
_symmetry.space_group_name_H-M   'P 1'
#
loop_
_entity.id
_entity.type
_entity.pdbx_description
1 polymer ?
#
loop_
_entity_poly.entity_id
_entity_poly.type
_entity_poly.pdbx_seq_one_letter_code
_entity_poly.pdbx_strand_id
1 'polypeptide(L)'
;MRVISGKYKGANIVGFNIDGTRPTMDRVKESLFASIQNYIKDSVVLDLFAGSGSLGIEALSNGAKSCYFVDNNSELIRIINKNISNIKIKEEITIIKDDYSKALLNFKNNNIKFDIIILDPPYKLNLINDCIKKIIEYRLLNNNGIVVCEFENEKLMDNGLEIIKEKKYGSKNVLVYRNMEKL
;
A
#
# COMPACT_ATOMS: atom_id res chain seq x y z
N MET A 1 5.89 0.47 -15.84
CA MET A 1 5.81 1.41 -14.70
C MET A 1 7.20 1.81 -14.24
N ARG A 2 7.33 2.88 -13.49
CA ARG A 2 8.61 3.35 -12.94
C ARG A 2 8.43 3.91 -11.54
N VAL A 3 9.52 4.01 -10.79
CA VAL A 3 9.57 4.76 -9.53
C VAL A 3 9.53 6.25 -9.87
N ILE A 4 8.62 6.99 -9.22
CA ILE A 4 8.32 8.40 -9.57
C ILE A 4 9.23 9.36 -8.82
N SER A 5 9.53 9.06 -7.56
CA SER A 5 10.25 9.97 -6.67
C SER A 5 11.22 9.24 -5.74
N GLY A 6 12.03 10.00 -5.00
CA GLY A 6 12.91 9.49 -3.98
C GLY A 6 14.21 8.87 -4.51
N LYS A 7 14.81 8.04 -3.69
CA LYS A 7 16.15 7.44 -3.87
C LYS A 7 16.28 6.60 -5.14
N TYR A 8 15.23 5.91 -5.54
CA TYR A 8 15.20 5.02 -6.70
C TYR A 8 14.46 5.62 -7.90
N LYS A 9 14.24 6.94 -7.92
CA LYS A 9 13.53 7.64 -9.00
C LYS A 9 14.03 7.24 -10.38
N GLY A 10 13.10 6.95 -11.28
CA GLY A 10 13.36 6.57 -12.67
C GLY A 10 13.62 5.07 -12.87
N ALA A 11 13.80 4.27 -11.79
CA ALA A 11 13.98 2.83 -11.90
C ALA A 11 12.73 2.17 -12.50
N ASN A 12 12.96 1.21 -13.41
CA ASN A 12 11.88 0.50 -14.09
C ASN A 12 11.28 -0.58 -13.18
N ILE A 13 9.95 -0.61 -13.10
CA ILE A 13 9.17 -1.63 -12.41
C ILE A 13 8.48 -2.52 -13.44
N VAL A 14 8.84 -3.79 -13.47
CA VAL A 14 8.15 -4.81 -14.26
C VAL A 14 6.77 -5.05 -13.64
N GLY A 15 5.73 -4.99 -14.46
CA GLY A 15 4.35 -5.24 -14.04
C GLY A 15 3.57 -5.89 -15.16
N PHE A 16 2.28 -6.15 -14.94
CA PHE A 16 1.41 -6.56 -16.03
C PHE A 16 1.26 -5.45 -17.05
N ASN A 17 1.43 -5.77 -18.32
CA ASN A 17 1.16 -4.86 -19.43
C ASN A 17 -0.35 -4.68 -19.58
N ILE A 18 -0.87 -3.59 -18.98
CA ILE A 18 -2.18 -3.07 -19.36
C ILE A 18 -1.89 -1.90 -20.30
N ASP A 19 -2.07 -2.13 -21.59
CA ASP A 19 -1.87 -1.11 -22.62
C ASP A 19 -2.74 0.14 -22.35
N GLY A 20 -2.14 1.32 -22.40
CA GLY A 20 -2.83 2.61 -22.34
C GLY A 20 -3.03 3.25 -20.95
N THR A 21 -2.62 2.62 -19.85
CA THR A 21 -2.89 3.13 -18.49
C THR A 21 -1.70 3.84 -17.80
N ARG A 22 -0.50 3.75 -18.36
CA ARG A 22 0.76 4.20 -17.72
C ARG A 22 0.78 5.67 -17.25
N PRO A 23 0.43 6.70 -18.07
CA PRO A 23 0.54 8.09 -17.62
C PRO A 23 -0.44 8.44 -16.51
N THR A 24 -1.65 7.87 -16.54
CA THR A 24 -2.68 8.11 -15.51
C THR A 24 -2.27 7.46 -14.19
N MET A 25 -1.76 6.23 -14.22
CA MET A 25 -1.28 5.51 -13.03
C MET A 25 -0.08 6.22 -12.39
N ASP A 26 0.87 6.71 -13.17
CA ASP A 26 2.01 7.47 -12.68
C ASP A 26 1.57 8.76 -11.98
N ARG A 27 0.60 9.50 -12.53
CA ARG A 27 0.04 10.72 -11.93
C ARG A 27 -0.71 10.44 -10.62
N VAL A 28 -1.49 9.37 -10.56
CA VAL A 28 -2.20 8.97 -9.34
C VAL A 28 -1.19 8.64 -8.24
N LYS A 29 -0.18 7.85 -8.56
CA LYS A 29 0.89 7.48 -7.63
C LYS A 29 1.68 8.70 -7.15
N GLU A 30 2.08 9.60 -8.05
CA GLU A 30 2.77 10.84 -7.70
C GLU A 30 1.95 11.71 -6.74
N SER A 31 0.68 11.94 -7.08
CA SER A 31 -0.21 12.74 -6.24
C SER A 31 -0.50 12.09 -4.88
N LEU A 32 -0.63 10.76 -4.84
CA LEU A 32 -0.80 10.03 -3.60
C LEU A 32 0.42 10.21 -2.69
N PHE A 33 1.61 9.90 -3.19
CA PHE A 33 2.83 9.96 -2.37
C PHE A 33 3.19 11.39 -1.95
N ALA A 34 2.95 12.39 -2.80
CA ALA A 34 3.06 13.79 -2.40
C ALA A 34 2.16 14.12 -1.21
N SER A 35 0.95 13.56 -1.16
CA SER A 35 -0.02 13.86 -0.10
C SER A 35 0.27 13.19 1.24
N ILE A 36 0.98 12.07 1.25
CA ILE A 36 1.34 11.33 2.45
C ILE A 36 2.83 11.48 2.81
N GLN A 37 3.54 12.38 2.16
CA GLN A 37 4.99 12.55 2.30
C GLN A 37 5.45 12.66 3.76
N ASN A 38 4.68 13.36 4.61
CA ASN A 38 5.02 13.55 6.02
C ASN A 38 4.91 12.28 6.87
N TYR A 39 4.30 11.22 6.34
CA TYR A 39 4.11 9.93 7.04
C TYR A 39 5.14 8.87 6.63
N ILE A 40 5.90 9.08 5.54
CA ILE A 40 6.70 8.02 4.91
C ILE A 40 8.04 7.81 5.59
N LYS A 41 8.72 8.90 5.96
CA LYS A 41 10.08 8.81 6.52
C LYS A 41 10.14 7.90 7.74
N ASP A 42 11.06 6.93 7.71
CA ASP A 42 11.30 5.95 8.78
C ASP A 42 10.11 5.04 9.11
N SER A 43 9.06 5.03 8.27
CA SER A 43 7.85 4.23 8.46
C SER A 43 8.03 2.74 8.18
N VAL A 44 7.26 1.92 8.87
CA VAL A 44 7.00 0.51 8.55
C VAL A 44 5.74 0.42 7.71
N VAL A 45 5.86 -0.05 6.47
CA VAL A 45 4.80 -0.06 5.47
C VAL A 45 4.28 -1.47 5.22
N LEU A 46 2.97 -1.62 5.06
CA LEU A 46 2.32 -2.81 4.55
C LEU A 46 1.66 -2.50 3.20
N ASP A 47 2.09 -3.19 2.15
CA ASP A 47 1.43 -3.25 0.84
C ASP A 47 0.64 -4.56 0.77
N LEU A 48 -0.65 -4.52 1.11
CA LEU A 48 -1.46 -5.73 1.39
C LEU A 48 -1.95 -6.44 0.13
N PHE A 49 -2.01 -5.76 -1.00
CA PHE A 49 -2.33 -6.29 -2.32
C PHE A 49 -1.24 -5.85 -3.30
N ALA A 50 -0.03 -6.33 -3.07
CA ALA A 50 1.18 -5.71 -3.59
C ALA A 50 1.32 -5.75 -5.12
N GLY A 51 0.74 -6.75 -5.80
CA GLY A 51 0.82 -6.86 -7.25
C GLY A 51 2.27 -6.91 -7.74
N SER A 52 2.69 -5.89 -8.47
CA SER A 52 4.09 -5.72 -8.91
C SER A 52 5.02 -5.16 -7.84
N GLY A 53 4.49 -4.76 -6.69
CA GLY A 53 5.21 -4.07 -5.62
C GLY A 53 5.37 -2.57 -5.83
N SER A 54 4.71 -1.98 -6.83
CA SER A 54 4.93 -0.58 -7.24
C SER A 54 4.71 0.42 -6.12
N LEU A 55 3.65 0.26 -5.31
CA LEU A 55 3.33 1.20 -4.22
C LEU A 55 4.29 1.04 -3.03
N GLY A 56 4.58 -0.19 -2.62
CA GLY A 56 5.56 -0.45 -1.56
C GLY A 56 6.98 -0.01 -1.93
N ILE A 57 7.39 -0.24 -3.19
CA ILE A 57 8.68 0.23 -3.71
C ILE A 57 8.74 1.77 -3.72
N GLU A 58 7.65 2.44 -4.10
CA GLU A 58 7.57 3.90 -4.04
C GLU A 58 7.73 4.42 -2.61
N ALA A 59 7.10 3.76 -1.63
CA ALA A 59 7.27 4.10 -0.21
C ALA A 59 8.74 3.96 0.25
N LEU A 60 9.40 2.85 -0.08
CA LEU A 60 10.82 2.64 0.23
C LEU A 60 11.69 3.70 -0.44
N SER A 61 11.41 4.04 -1.70
CA SER A 61 12.13 5.08 -2.44
C SER A 61 12.02 6.46 -1.77
N ASN A 62 10.90 6.73 -1.11
CA ASN A 62 10.63 8.01 -0.44
C ASN A 62 11.01 8.01 1.06
N GLY A 63 11.72 6.99 1.54
CA GLY A 63 12.33 6.99 2.86
C GLY A 63 11.66 6.11 3.90
N ALA A 64 10.74 5.21 3.52
CA ALA A 64 10.25 4.18 4.43
C ALA A 64 11.40 3.30 4.91
N LYS A 65 11.35 2.91 6.18
CA LYS A 65 12.36 2.05 6.81
C LYS A 65 12.28 0.61 6.30
N SER A 66 11.07 0.10 6.18
CA SER A 66 10.81 -1.27 5.76
C SER A 66 9.46 -1.41 5.08
N CYS A 67 9.30 -2.45 4.26
CA CYS A 67 8.03 -2.76 3.62
C CYS A 67 7.73 -4.25 3.64
N TYR A 68 6.51 -4.58 4.03
CA TYR A 68 5.90 -5.90 3.92
C TYR A 68 5.05 -5.91 2.65
N PHE A 69 5.34 -6.83 1.75
CA PHE A 69 4.57 -7.05 0.52
C PHE A 69 3.77 -8.34 0.67
N VAL A 70 2.46 -8.26 0.53
CA VAL A 70 1.56 -9.41 0.59
C VAL A 70 0.83 -9.56 -0.75
N ASP A 71 0.85 -10.75 -1.30
CA ASP A 71 0.02 -11.12 -2.44
C ASP A 71 -0.25 -12.63 -2.42
N ASN A 72 -1.41 -13.06 -2.90
CA ASN A 72 -1.76 -14.48 -2.94
C ASN A 72 -1.29 -15.18 -4.23
N ASN A 73 -0.86 -14.43 -5.25
CA ASN A 73 -0.46 -14.94 -6.55
C ASN A 73 1.06 -15.20 -6.60
N SER A 74 1.45 -16.45 -6.84
CA SER A 74 2.85 -16.86 -6.93
C SER A 74 3.65 -16.13 -8.01
N GLU A 75 3.01 -15.79 -9.13
CA GLU A 75 3.65 -15.06 -10.22
C GLU A 75 3.95 -13.62 -9.83
N LEU A 76 3.01 -12.96 -9.15
CA LEU A 76 3.22 -11.62 -8.60
C LEU A 76 4.34 -11.58 -7.56
N ILE A 77 4.41 -12.58 -6.68
CA ILE A 77 5.53 -12.72 -5.74
C ILE A 77 6.88 -12.82 -6.47
N ARG A 78 6.95 -13.54 -7.59
CA ARG A 78 8.19 -13.59 -8.41
C ARG A 78 8.51 -12.23 -9.03
N ILE A 79 7.49 -11.50 -9.49
CA ILE A 79 7.64 -10.16 -10.07
C ILE A 79 8.16 -9.18 -9.01
N ILE A 80 7.61 -9.20 -7.79
CA ILE A 80 8.10 -8.37 -6.69
C ILE A 80 9.59 -8.65 -6.41
N ASN A 81 9.95 -9.91 -6.25
CA ASN A 81 11.36 -10.30 -6.03
C ASN A 81 12.28 -9.80 -7.15
N LYS A 82 11.85 -9.93 -8.41
CA LYS A 82 12.59 -9.46 -9.58
C LYS A 82 12.77 -7.93 -9.55
N ASN A 83 11.71 -7.19 -9.25
CA ASN A 83 11.75 -5.74 -9.17
C ASN A 83 12.71 -5.27 -8.07
N ILE A 84 12.61 -5.85 -6.88
CA ILE A 84 13.49 -5.54 -5.75
C ILE A 84 14.96 -5.79 -6.11
N SER A 85 15.26 -6.94 -6.72
CA SER A 85 16.61 -7.30 -7.15
C SER A 85 17.14 -6.36 -8.25
N ASN A 86 16.33 -6.08 -9.27
CA ASN A 86 16.73 -5.21 -10.40
C ASN A 86 17.00 -3.76 -9.96
N ILE A 87 16.19 -3.24 -9.04
CA ILE A 87 16.33 -1.90 -8.49
C ILE A 87 17.45 -1.83 -7.46
N LYS A 88 17.88 -2.99 -6.95
CA LYS A 88 18.90 -3.12 -5.87
C LYS A 88 18.47 -2.40 -4.59
N ILE A 89 17.22 -2.60 -4.18
CA ILE A 89 16.67 -2.03 -2.96
C ILE A 89 17.44 -2.59 -1.75
N LYS A 90 17.82 -1.71 -0.83
CA LYS A 90 18.66 -2.04 0.33
C LYS A 90 17.91 -1.97 1.66
N GLU A 91 16.73 -1.39 1.66
CA GLU A 91 15.84 -1.30 2.81
C GLU A 91 15.35 -2.69 3.23
N GLU A 92 14.87 -2.81 4.44
CA GLU A 92 14.34 -4.08 4.97
C GLU A 92 13.03 -4.46 4.28
N ILE A 93 12.96 -5.69 3.78
CA ILE A 93 11.84 -6.19 2.98
C ILE A 93 11.38 -7.54 3.49
N THR A 94 10.07 -7.70 3.62
CA THR A 94 9.42 -8.98 3.90
C THR A 94 8.38 -9.25 2.80
N ILE A 95 8.50 -10.38 2.10
CA ILE A 95 7.56 -10.79 1.05
C ILE A 95 6.80 -12.01 1.55
N ILE A 96 5.47 -11.91 1.54
CA ILE A 96 4.58 -12.94 2.06
C ILE A 96 3.60 -13.34 0.95
N LYS A 97 3.62 -14.64 0.59
CA LYS A 97 2.60 -15.23 -0.26
C LYS A 97 1.49 -15.77 0.61
N ASP A 98 0.42 -15.02 0.75
CA ASP A 98 -0.76 -15.45 1.54
C ASP A 98 -2.01 -14.68 1.10
N ASP A 99 -3.15 -15.16 1.55
CA ASP A 99 -4.41 -14.42 1.53
C ASP A 99 -4.34 -13.23 2.50
N TYR A 100 -4.93 -12.11 2.11
CA TYR A 100 -4.90 -10.87 2.91
C TYR A 100 -5.43 -11.06 4.34
N SER A 101 -6.50 -11.84 4.50
CA SER A 101 -7.12 -12.05 5.81
C SER A 101 -6.24 -12.90 6.72
N LYS A 102 -5.57 -13.92 6.17
CA LYS A 102 -4.60 -14.74 6.91
C LYS A 102 -3.35 -13.94 7.27
N ALA A 103 -2.86 -13.12 6.33
CA ALA A 103 -1.71 -12.25 6.59
C ALA A 103 -2.00 -11.26 7.73
N LEU A 104 -3.17 -10.59 7.72
CA LEU A 104 -3.57 -9.68 8.81
C LEU A 104 -3.67 -10.40 10.17
N LEU A 105 -4.21 -11.61 10.19
CA LEU A 105 -4.28 -12.42 11.43
C LEU A 105 -2.86 -12.81 11.91
N ASN A 106 -1.98 -13.16 10.99
CA ASN A 106 -0.58 -13.47 11.32
C ASN A 106 0.13 -12.26 11.92
N PHE A 107 -0.04 -11.06 11.36
CA PHE A 107 0.52 -9.84 11.94
C PHE A 107 0.01 -9.57 13.36
N LYS A 108 -1.30 -9.76 13.61
CA LYS A 108 -1.87 -9.69 14.96
C LYS A 108 -1.18 -10.64 15.91
N ASN A 109 -1.04 -11.91 15.52
CA ASN A 109 -0.49 -12.97 16.39
C ASN A 109 0.99 -12.76 16.72
N ASN A 110 1.72 -12.05 15.83
CA ASN A 110 3.14 -11.71 16.01
C ASN A 110 3.36 -10.28 16.53
N ASN A 111 2.29 -9.56 16.93
CA ASN A 111 2.35 -8.17 17.40
C ASN A 111 3.05 -7.20 16.44
N ILE A 112 2.91 -7.44 15.13
CA ILE A 112 3.46 -6.55 14.09
C ILE A 112 2.47 -5.42 13.84
N LYS A 113 2.95 -4.19 13.85
CA LYS A 113 2.17 -2.98 13.56
C LYS A 113 2.83 -2.15 12.46
N PHE A 114 2.04 -1.33 11.82
CA PHE A 114 2.43 -0.52 10.68
C PHE A 114 2.14 0.95 10.90
N ASP A 115 2.96 1.79 10.29
CA ASP A 115 2.73 3.23 10.21
C ASP A 115 1.89 3.59 8.98
N ILE A 116 2.04 2.80 7.90
CA ILE A 116 1.28 2.96 6.66
C ILE A 116 0.80 1.59 6.20
N ILE A 117 -0.52 1.46 5.96
CA ILE A 117 -1.12 0.30 5.31
C ILE A 117 -1.74 0.76 3.99
N ILE A 118 -1.32 0.13 2.89
CA ILE A 118 -1.82 0.41 1.54
C ILE A 118 -2.79 -0.69 1.13
N LEU A 119 -3.99 -0.29 0.73
CA LEU A 119 -5.07 -1.15 0.25
C LEU A 119 -5.42 -0.79 -1.19
N ASP A 120 -4.95 -1.58 -2.14
CA ASP A 120 -5.30 -1.50 -3.57
C ASP A 120 -5.75 -2.88 -4.07
N PRO A 121 -6.88 -3.41 -3.54
CA PRO A 121 -7.38 -4.72 -3.91
C PRO A 121 -7.99 -4.71 -5.33
N PRO A 122 -8.18 -5.89 -5.95
CA PRO A 122 -8.98 -5.99 -7.16
C PRO A 122 -10.37 -5.39 -6.95
N TYR A 123 -10.74 -4.36 -7.74
CA TYR A 123 -11.93 -3.52 -7.51
C TYR A 123 -13.25 -4.29 -7.44
N LYS A 124 -13.37 -5.39 -8.19
CA LYS A 124 -14.60 -6.21 -8.23
C LYS A 124 -14.90 -6.95 -6.93
N LEU A 125 -13.93 -7.05 -6.01
CA LEU A 125 -14.08 -7.86 -4.81
C LEU A 125 -14.59 -7.08 -3.59
N ASN A 126 -14.59 -5.73 -3.64
CA ASN A 126 -15.08 -4.87 -2.55
C ASN A 126 -14.49 -5.23 -1.17
N LEU A 127 -13.17 -5.32 -1.08
CA LEU A 127 -12.47 -5.82 0.10
C LEU A 127 -12.05 -4.73 1.10
N ILE A 128 -12.15 -3.45 0.75
CA ILE A 128 -11.64 -2.34 1.58
C ILE A 128 -12.30 -2.33 2.96
N ASN A 129 -13.64 -2.42 3.02
CA ASN A 129 -14.36 -2.40 4.29
C ASN A 129 -13.96 -3.56 5.21
N ASP A 130 -13.79 -4.77 4.67
CA ASP A 130 -13.36 -5.94 5.45
C ASP A 130 -11.91 -5.78 5.94
N CYS A 131 -11.02 -5.26 5.08
CA CYS A 131 -9.65 -4.96 5.47
C CYS A 131 -9.59 -3.95 6.62
N ILE A 132 -10.28 -2.81 6.48
CA ILE A 132 -10.28 -1.76 7.51
C ILE A 132 -10.84 -2.31 8.84
N LYS A 133 -11.95 -3.06 8.79
CA LYS A 133 -12.51 -3.70 9.98
C LYS A 133 -11.47 -4.57 10.70
N LYS A 134 -10.76 -5.44 9.96
CA LYS A 134 -9.71 -6.31 10.53
C LYS A 134 -8.51 -5.50 11.05
N ILE A 135 -8.07 -4.48 10.31
CA ILE A 135 -6.96 -3.60 10.73
C ILE A 135 -7.26 -2.96 12.09
N ILE A 136 -8.47 -2.46 12.28
CA ILE A 136 -8.92 -1.85 13.54
C ILE A 136 -9.05 -2.90 14.63
N GLU A 137 -9.78 -3.99 14.37
CA GLU A 137 -10.01 -5.09 15.34
C GLU A 137 -8.69 -5.69 15.83
N TYR A 138 -7.73 -5.88 14.95
CA TYR A 138 -6.42 -6.47 15.26
C TYR A 138 -5.40 -5.44 15.75
N ARG A 139 -5.76 -4.14 15.77
CA ARG A 139 -4.90 -3.04 16.20
C ARG A 139 -3.56 -2.99 15.47
N LEU A 140 -3.61 -3.12 14.14
CA LEU A 140 -2.43 -3.22 13.29
C LEU A 140 -1.80 -1.85 12.94
N LEU A 141 -2.47 -0.73 13.23
CA LEU A 141 -1.91 0.61 13.03
C LEU A 141 -1.24 1.12 14.30
N ASN A 142 -0.07 1.72 14.11
CA ASN A 142 0.56 2.56 15.12
C ASN A 142 -0.29 3.83 15.36
N ASN A 143 -0.02 4.53 16.44
CA ASN A 143 -0.61 5.85 16.70
C ASN A 143 -0.20 6.83 15.58
N ASN A 144 -1.16 7.62 15.10
CA ASN A 144 -1.02 8.47 13.91
C ASN A 144 -0.70 7.71 12.61
N GLY A 145 -0.72 6.39 12.61
CA GLY A 145 -0.60 5.58 11.40
C GLY A 145 -1.76 5.82 10.43
N ILE A 146 -1.52 5.60 9.15
CA ILE A 146 -2.49 5.86 8.08
C ILE A 146 -2.84 4.60 7.30
N VAL A 147 -4.08 4.55 6.80
CA VAL A 147 -4.53 3.58 5.78
C VAL A 147 -4.80 4.34 4.50
N VAL A 148 -4.16 3.90 3.43
CA VAL A 148 -4.36 4.43 2.07
C VAL A 148 -5.21 3.45 1.30
N CYS A 149 -6.37 3.89 0.80
CA CYS A 149 -7.30 3.07 0.04
C CYS A 149 -7.43 3.58 -1.39
N GLU A 150 -7.23 2.69 -2.37
CA GLU A 150 -7.57 2.92 -3.77
C GLU A 150 -8.73 2.00 -4.16
N PHE A 151 -9.82 2.57 -4.71
CA PHE A 151 -11.04 1.83 -5.06
C PHE A 151 -11.83 2.54 -6.17
N GLU A 152 -12.76 1.81 -6.81
CA GLU A 152 -13.62 2.40 -7.85
C GLU A 152 -15.05 2.62 -7.34
N ASN A 153 -15.80 1.57 -7.09
CA ASN A 153 -17.24 1.63 -6.82
C ASN A 153 -17.65 1.11 -5.43
N GLU A 154 -16.69 0.71 -4.59
CA GLU A 154 -16.99 0.24 -3.24
C GLU A 154 -17.51 1.40 -2.39
N LYS A 155 -18.67 1.23 -1.75
CA LYS A 155 -19.17 2.17 -0.76
C LYS A 155 -18.47 1.93 0.56
N LEU A 156 -17.62 2.86 0.98
CA LEU A 156 -16.92 2.75 2.25
C LEU A 156 -17.84 3.12 3.40
N MET A 157 -17.78 2.30 4.46
CA MET A 157 -18.56 2.49 5.69
C MET A 157 -17.81 3.40 6.66
N ASP A 158 -18.54 4.04 7.57
CA ASP A 158 -17.94 4.72 8.71
C ASP A 158 -17.21 3.69 9.59
N ASN A 159 -15.95 3.95 9.86
CA ASN A 159 -15.06 3.06 10.57
C ASN A 159 -14.40 3.71 11.81
N GLY A 160 -14.75 4.96 12.10
CA GLY A 160 -14.21 5.72 13.24
C GLY A 160 -12.80 6.25 13.06
N LEU A 161 -12.12 6.01 11.92
CA LEU A 161 -10.86 6.65 11.59
C LEU A 161 -11.12 8.05 11.02
N GLU A 162 -10.15 8.94 11.18
CA GLU A 162 -10.23 10.29 10.61
C GLU A 162 -9.89 10.26 9.12
N ILE A 163 -10.74 10.84 8.28
CA ILE A 163 -10.42 11.06 6.87
C ILE A 163 -9.51 12.29 6.76
N ILE A 164 -8.27 12.11 6.32
CA ILE A 164 -7.33 13.21 6.12
C ILE A 164 -7.16 13.59 4.65
N LYS A 165 -7.59 12.75 3.74
CA LYS A 165 -7.59 13.03 2.30
C LYS A 165 -8.63 12.19 1.58
N GLU A 166 -9.30 12.85 0.63
CA GLU A 166 -10.17 12.22 -0.35
C GLU A 166 -9.93 12.86 -1.71
N LYS A 167 -9.69 12.06 -2.75
CA LYS A 167 -9.48 12.55 -4.11
C LYS A 167 -9.94 11.53 -5.14
N LYS A 168 -10.49 12.04 -6.24
CA LYS A 168 -10.97 11.23 -7.37
C LYS A 168 -10.09 11.47 -8.60
N TYR A 169 -9.73 10.37 -9.28
CA TYR A 169 -8.96 10.36 -10.51
C TYR A 169 -9.68 9.50 -11.56
N GLY A 170 -10.49 10.12 -12.41
CA GLY A 170 -11.33 9.37 -13.35
C GLY A 170 -12.31 8.47 -12.59
N SER A 171 -12.25 7.15 -12.82
CA SER A 171 -13.06 6.15 -12.09
C SER A 171 -12.47 5.77 -10.72
N LYS A 172 -11.22 6.13 -10.45
CA LYS A 172 -10.51 5.75 -9.23
C LYS A 172 -10.69 6.77 -8.12
N ASN A 173 -10.94 6.28 -6.93
CA ASN A 173 -11.00 7.08 -5.71
C ASN A 173 -9.80 6.72 -4.83
N VAL A 174 -9.21 7.73 -4.22
CA VAL A 174 -8.16 7.58 -3.20
C VAL A 174 -8.66 8.20 -1.92
N LEU A 175 -8.67 7.43 -0.85
CA LEU A 175 -9.02 7.87 0.49
C LEU A 175 -7.89 7.53 1.45
N VAL A 176 -7.53 8.48 2.31
CA VAL A 176 -6.52 8.28 3.34
C VAL A 176 -7.17 8.49 4.70
N TYR A 177 -7.15 7.46 5.52
CA TYR A 177 -7.57 7.48 6.91
C TYR A 177 -6.38 7.60 7.85
N ARG A 178 -6.57 8.24 9.00
CA ARG A 178 -5.59 8.31 10.08
C ARG A 178 -6.16 7.71 11.36
N ASN A 179 -5.34 6.93 12.04
CA ASN A 179 -5.63 6.43 13.38
C ASN A 179 -5.32 7.54 14.39
N MET A 180 -6.35 8.13 14.97
CA MET A 180 -6.21 9.06 16.08
C MET A 180 -6.29 8.30 17.39
N GLU A 181 -5.26 8.35 18.24
CA GLU A 181 -5.46 7.98 19.64
C GLU A 181 -6.56 8.84 20.22
N LYS A 182 -7.63 8.21 20.69
CA LYS A 182 -8.54 8.88 21.60
C LYS A 182 -7.79 8.98 22.92
N LEU A 183 -7.36 10.19 23.23
CA LEU A 183 -6.88 10.54 24.55
C LEU A 183 -7.94 10.24 25.61
#